data_e90182595d1a4e95b2e2119118e18aac
#
_entry.id   e90182595d1a4e95b2e2119118e18aac
#
_cell.length_a   1.000
_cell.length_b   1.000
_cell.length_c   1.000
_cell.angle_alpha   90.00
_cell.angle_beta   90.00
_cell.angle_gamma   90.00
#
_symmetry.space_group_name_H-M   'P 1'
#
loop_
_entity.id
_entity.type
_entity.pdbx_description
1 polymer ?
#
loop_
_entity_poly.entity_id
_entity_poly.type
_entity_poly.pdbx_seq_one_letter_code
_entity_poly.pdbx_strand_id
1 'polypeptide(L)'
;DEGSISVYNNGPGIHVEKTKNLSGTEMYTPQLIFGEFMAGSNFEDSQDRIVGGQNGIGSKLTVVFSKLFTVETLDSQSKQLYKQSFREGLTIIDPPTLESSGTKKPYTKISFIPDYVEFKLNVKTFLPTLRKLLETRTWQAAAYTSAKVYYNESIIPIKTFEDFCQMFT
;
A
#
# COMPACT_ATOMS: atom_id res chain seq x y z
N ASP A 1 3.26 3.29 -16.88
CA ASP A 1 2.07 4.00 -17.38
C ASP A 1 1.99 5.39 -16.78
N GLU A 2 1.48 6.34 -17.56
CA GLU A 2 1.36 7.72 -17.12
C GLU A 2 0.40 7.82 -15.92
N GLY A 3 0.90 8.34 -14.79
CA GLY A 3 0.10 8.51 -13.57
C GLY A 3 -0.02 7.27 -12.67
N SER A 4 0.70 6.18 -12.94
CA SER A 4 0.76 5.06 -12.01
C SER A 4 1.64 5.38 -10.79
N ILE A 5 1.27 4.82 -9.64
CA ILE A 5 1.97 4.98 -8.37
C ILE A 5 2.32 3.60 -7.85
N SER A 6 3.55 3.43 -7.36
CA SER A 6 3.98 2.21 -6.69
C SER A 6 4.62 2.53 -5.34
N VAL A 7 4.27 1.75 -4.33
CA VAL A 7 4.86 1.80 -3.00
C VAL A 7 5.43 0.42 -2.67
N TYR A 8 6.70 0.38 -2.32
CA TYR A 8 7.41 -0.84 -1.97
C TYR A 8 7.97 -0.73 -0.55
N ASN A 9 7.84 -1.78 0.23
CA ASN A 9 8.54 -1.93 1.50
C ASN A 9 9.16 -3.32 1.62
N ASN A 10 10.32 -3.39 2.26
CA ASN A 10 11.09 -4.62 2.51
C ASN A 10 10.79 -5.23 3.89
N GLY A 11 9.57 -5.06 4.38
CA GLY A 11 9.08 -5.68 5.60
C GLY A 11 8.81 -7.19 5.46
N PRO A 12 8.18 -7.81 6.46
CA PRO A 12 7.96 -9.27 6.50
C PRO A 12 6.97 -9.80 5.44
N GLY A 13 6.40 -8.92 4.63
CA GLY A 13 5.30 -9.25 3.74
C GLY A 13 3.96 -9.33 4.46
N ILE A 14 2.89 -9.48 3.70
CA ILE A 14 1.57 -9.80 4.22
C ILE A 14 1.46 -11.32 4.31
N HIS A 15 0.96 -11.84 5.43
CA HIS A 15 0.79 -13.27 5.60
C HIS A 15 -0.16 -13.86 4.55
N VAL A 16 0.29 -14.90 3.86
CA VAL A 16 -0.45 -15.54 2.75
C VAL A 16 -1.07 -16.83 3.28
N GLU A 17 -2.26 -16.70 3.84
CA GLU A 17 -3.07 -17.80 4.32
C GLU A 17 -4.53 -17.60 3.91
N LYS A 18 -5.29 -18.70 3.94
CA LYS A 18 -6.74 -18.64 3.75
C LYS A 18 -7.42 -18.27 5.06
N THR A 19 -8.32 -17.32 4.98
CA THR A 19 -9.13 -16.82 6.10
C THR A 19 -10.57 -16.64 5.64
N LYS A 20 -11.49 -16.48 6.57
CA LYS A 20 -12.91 -16.23 6.27
C LYS A 20 -13.24 -14.76 6.51
N ASN A 21 -13.99 -14.17 5.58
CA ASN A 21 -14.58 -12.87 5.80
C ASN A 21 -15.80 -12.94 6.74
N LEU A 22 -16.42 -11.81 7.04
CA LEU A 22 -17.59 -11.73 7.93
C LEU A 22 -18.80 -12.56 7.47
N SER A 23 -18.92 -12.79 6.17
CA SER A 23 -19.98 -13.65 5.58
C SER A 23 -19.62 -15.14 5.55
N GLY A 24 -18.43 -15.52 6.06
CA GLY A 24 -17.94 -16.90 6.07
C GLY A 24 -17.29 -17.36 4.77
N THR A 25 -17.12 -16.48 3.79
CA THR A 25 -16.46 -16.81 2.51
C THR A 25 -14.95 -16.91 2.72
N GLU A 26 -14.36 -18.01 2.24
CA GLU A 26 -12.93 -18.27 2.33
C GLU A 26 -12.16 -17.50 1.25
N MET A 27 -11.12 -16.76 1.64
CA MET A 27 -10.24 -16.04 0.74
C MET A 27 -8.84 -15.88 1.34
N TYR A 28 -7.86 -15.42 0.55
CA TYR A 28 -6.53 -15.13 1.07
C TYR A 28 -6.51 -13.82 1.87
N THR A 29 -5.70 -13.76 2.92
CA THR A 29 -5.53 -12.57 3.77
C THR A 29 -5.27 -11.28 2.97
N PRO A 30 -4.39 -11.25 1.94
CA PRO A 30 -4.24 -10.04 1.14
C PRO A 30 -5.52 -9.63 0.41
N GLN A 31 -6.32 -10.58 -0.09
CA GLN A 31 -7.63 -10.29 -0.70
C GLN A 31 -8.61 -9.70 0.32
N LEU A 32 -8.65 -10.23 1.53
CA LEU A 32 -9.47 -9.70 2.61
C LEU A 32 -9.06 -8.24 2.93
N ILE A 33 -7.75 -7.98 3.07
CA ILE A 33 -7.23 -6.65 3.41
C ILE A 33 -7.60 -5.61 2.35
N PHE A 34 -7.52 -5.92 1.08
CA PHE A 34 -7.70 -4.94 -0.01
C PHE A 34 -9.08 -5.00 -0.67
N GLY A 35 -9.77 -6.13 -0.62
CA GLY A 35 -11.05 -6.35 -1.30
C GLY A 35 -12.28 -6.21 -0.41
N GLU A 36 -12.14 -6.31 0.93
CA GLU A 36 -13.29 -6.31 1.84
C GLU A 36 -13.25 -5.09 2.77
N PHE A 37 -14.39 -4.42 2.93
CA PHE A 37 -14.51 -3.31 3.88
C PHE A 37 -14.46 -3.80 5.33
N MET A 38 -13.99 -2.93 6.23
CA MET A 38 -13.90 -3.18 7.68
C MET A 38 -13.04 -4.39 8.08
N ALA A 39 -12.16 -4.85 7.21
CA ALA A 39 -11.21 -5.91 7.49
C ALA A 39 -9.94 -5.35 8.18
N GLY A 40 -10.08 -4.59 9.25
CA GLY A 40 -8.98 -4.07 10.08
C GLY A 40 -8.84 -4.91 11.35
N SER A 41 -7.65 -4.87 11.97
CA SER A 41 -7.36 -5.50 13.26
C SER A 41 -7.33 -4.51 14.43
N ASN A 42 -7.47 -3.20 14.17
CA ASN A 42 -7.20 -2.14 15.14
C ASN A 42 -8.48 -1.39 15.58
N PHE A 43 -9.58 -2.12 15.78
CA PHE A 43 -10.86 -1.51 16.15
C PHE A 43 -10.97 -1.17 17.65
N GLU A 44 -10.09 -1.73 18.49
CA GLU A 44 -10.13 -1.47 19.93
C GLU A 44 -9.16 -0.35 20.32
N ASP A 45 -9.67 0.65 21.04
CA ASP A 45 -8.91 1.81 21.53
C ASP A 45 -8.24 1.58 22.90
N SER A 46 -8.30 0.35 23.43
CA SER A 46 -7.82 0.03 24.78
C SER A 46 -6.29 -0.10 24.90
N GLN A 47 -5.55 -0.03 23.80
CA GLN A 47 -4.09 -0.15 23.80
C GLN A 47 -3.43 1.09 23.21
N ASP A 48 -2.38 1.59 23.85
CA ASP A 48 -1.51 2.64 23.28
C ASP A 48 -0.90 2.16 21.97
N ARG A 49 -1.24 2.82 20.87
CA ARG A 49 -0.79 2.49 19.52
C ARG A 49 0.04 3.59 18.92
N ILE A 50 1.18 3.20 18.33
CA ILE A 50 2.01 4.09 17.52
C ILE A 50 1.60 4.03 16.03
N VAL A 51 0.90 2.96 15.63
CA VAL A 51 0.49 2.74 14.23
C VAL A 51 -0.86 3.41 13.91
N GLY A 52 -0.92 4.10 12.77
CA GLY A 52 -2.16 4.63 12.23
C GLY A 52 -3.05 3.54 11.63
N GLY A 53 -4.29 3.90 11.30
CA GLY A 53 -5.25 2.99 10.67
C GLY A 53 -6.12 2.27 11.69
N GLN A 54 -7.31 2.84 11.95
CA GLN A 54 -8.28 2.34 12.91
C GLN A 54 -9.42 1.56 12.23
N ASN A 55 -9.97 2.10 11.16
CA ASN A 55 -11.23 1.62 10.59
C ASN A 55 -11.07 0.66 9.40
N GLY A 56 -9.85 0.34 8.99
CA GLY A 56 -9.59 -0.55 7.85
C GLY A 56 -10.18 -0.05 6.52
N ILE A 57 -10.34 1.27 6.35
CA ILE A 57 -11.01 1.87 5.18
C ILE A 57 -9.99 2.46 4.18
N GLY A 58 -8.86 3.02 4.65
CA GLY A 58 -7.95 3.80 3.80
C GLY A 58 -7.42 3.03 2.58
N SER A 59 -6.94 1.80 2.78
CA SER A 59 -6.45 0.96 1.67
C SER A 59 -7.57 0.62 0.68
N LYS A 60 -8.79 0.38 1.15
CA LYS A 60 -9.94 0.07 0.30
C LYS A 60 -10.39 1.25 -0.54
N LEU A 61 -10.35 2.47 0.02
CA LEU A 61 -10.63 3.68 -0.75
C LEU A 61 -9.63 3.84 -1.89
N THR A 62 -8.36 3.52 -1.65
CA THR A 62 -7.35 3.51 -2.73
C THR A 62 -7.71 2.50 -3.82
N VAL A 63 -8.18 1.30 -3.47
CA VAL A 63 -8.62 0.30 -4.45
C VAL A 63 -9.86 0.76 -5.20
N VAL A 64 -10.90 1.24 -4.47
CA VAL A 64 -12.18 1.69 -5.06
C VAL A 64 -11.99 2.84 -6.04
N PHE A 65 -11.09 3.76 -5.74
CA PHE A 65 -10.79 4.90 -6.61
C PHE A 65 -9.62 4.67 -7.57
N SER A 66 -9.35 3.39 -7.91
CA SER A 66 -8.34 3.01 -8.90
C SER A 66 -8.95 2.27 -10.08
N LYS A 67 -8.47 2.56 -11.28
CA LYS A 67 -8.74 1.75 -12.49
C LYS A 67 -8.08 0.39 -12.40
N LEU A 68 -6.88 0.35 -11.85
CA LEU A 68 -6.11 -0.85 -11.60
C LEU A 68 -5.41 -0.69 -10.26
N PHE A 69 -5.53 -1.69 -9.41
CA PHE A 69 -4.78 -1.83 -8.17
C PHE A 69 -4.19 -3.24 -8.12
N THR A 70 -2.92 -3.35 -7.83
CA THR A 70 -2.22 -4.64 -7.73
C THR A 70 -1.50 -4.72 -6.39
N VAL A 71 -1.73 -5.80 -5.67
CA VAL A 71 -0.93 -6.21 -4.51
C VAL A 71 0.02 -7.33 -4.93
N GLU A 72 1.28 -7.19 -4.57
CA GLU A 72 2.31 -8.21 -4.69
C GLU A 72 3.02 -8.31 -3.35
N THR A 73 3.02 -9.48 -2.73
CA THR A 73 3.66 -9.67 -1.42
C THR A 73 4.31 -11.03 -1.33
N LEU A 74 5.54 -11.04 -0.80
CA LEU A 74 6.27 -12.24 -0.45
C LEU A 74 6.24 -12.39 1.07
N ASP A 75 5.51 -13.38 1.53
CA ASP A 75 5.35 -13.69 2.95
C ASP A 75 6.64 -14.30 3.52
N SER A 76 7.10 -13.76 4.65
CA SER A 76 8.30 -14.26 5.35
C SER A 76 8.12 -15.63 5.95
N GLN A 77 6.90 -16.05 6.29
CA GLN A 77 6.60 -17.32 6.94
C GLN A 77 6.35 -18.42 5.93
N SER A 78 5.34 -18.27 5.09
CA SER A 78 4.97 -19.29 4.09
C SER A 78 5.92 -19.35 2.89
N LYS A 79 6.78 -18.33 2.69
CA LYS A 79 7.65 -18.19 1.52
C LYS A 79 6.88 -18.17 0.18
N GLN A 80 5.61 -17.84 0.24
CA GLN A 80 4.76 -17.71 -0.95
C GLN A 80 4.77 -16.27 -1.45
N LEU A 81 4.99 -16.13 -2.73
CA LEU A 81 4.77 -14.91 -3.47
C LEU A 81 3.30 -14.89 -3.92
N TYR A 82 2.57 -13.93 -3.42
CA TYR A 82 1.18 -13.69 -3.77
C TYR A 82 1.09 -12.45 -4.67
N LYS A 83 0.28 -12.54 -5.73
CA LYS A 83 -0.05 -11.38 -6.57
C LYS A 83 -1.51 -11.44 -6.97
N GLN A 84 -2.20 -10.30 -6.85
CA GLN A 84 -3.60 -10.16 -7.25
C GLN A 84 -3.86 -8.74 -7.76
N SER A 85 -4.75 -8.64 -8.73
CA SER A 85 -5.20 -7.35 -9.25
C SER A 85 -6.69 -7.15 -9.00
N PHE A 86 -7.04 -5.90 -8.71
CA PHE A 86 -8.40 -5.39 -8.55
C PHE A 86 -8.60 -4.31 -9.59
N ARG A 87 -9.69 -4.37 -10.34
CA ARG A 87 -9.94 -3.44 -11.44
C ARG A 87 -11.29 -2.75 -11.32
N GLU A 88 -11.39 -1.59 -11.97
CA GLU A 88 -12.62 -0.82 -12.08
C GLU A 88 -13.31 -0.61 -10.71
N GLY A 89 -12.55 -0.11 -9.73
CA GLY A 89 -13.09 0.19 -8.41
C GLY A 89 -13.65 -1.01 -7.64
N LEU A 90 -12.99 -2.18 -7.66
CA LEU A 90 -13.43 -3.46 -7.09
C LEU A 90 -14.55 -4.16 -7.84
N THR A 91 -14.99 -3.66 -9.00
CA THR A 91 -16.01 -4.35 -9.81
C THR A 91 -15.49 -5.68 -10.36
N ILE A 92 -14.18 -5.75 -10.61
CA ILE A 92 -13.50 -6.95 -11.10
C ILE A 92 -12.36 -7.29 -10.14
N ILE A 93 -12.39 -8.50 -9.59
CA ILE A 93 -11.36 -9.06 -8.73
C ILE A 93 -10.75 -10.24 -9.48
N ASP A 94 -9.50 -10.08 -9.94
CA ASP A 94 -8.81 -11.16 -10.65
C ASP A 94 -8.45 -12.28 -9.67
N PRO A 95 -8.40 -13.54 -10.09
CA PRO A 95 -7.91 -14.62 -9.25
C PRO A 95 -6.44 -14.37 -8.87
N PRO A 96 -6.05 -14.67 -7.62
CA PRO A 96 -4.66 -14.51 -7.21
C PRO A 96 -3.75 -15.55 -7.87
N THR A 97 -2.50 -15.16 -8.08
CA THR A 97 -1.42 -16.10 -8.40
C THR A 97 -0.55 -16.34 -7.17
N LEU A 98 -0.13 -17.60 -6.99
CA LEU A 98 0.76 -18.01 -5.90
C LEU A 98 1.95 -18.75 -6.48
N GLU A 99 3.15 -18.33 -6.05
CA GLU A 99 4.40 -18.96 -6.46
C GLU A 99 5.27 -19.21 -5.22
N SER A 100 5.94 -20.36 -5.16
CA SER A 100 6.95 -20.60 -4.14
C SER A 100 8.22 -19.82 -4.45
N SER A 101 8.68 -18.99 -3.53
CA SER A 101 9.78 -18.05 -3.79
C SER A 101 11.13 -18.42 -3.13
N GLY A 102 11.18 -19.53 -2.41
CA GLY A 102 12.43 -20.07 -1.87
C GLY A 102 13.23 -19.08 -1.00
N THR A 103 14.33 -18.57 -1.54
CA THR A 103 15.33 -17.77 -0.80
C THR A 103 15.16 -16.25 -0.93
N LYS A 104 14.18 -15.74 -1.65
CA LYS A 104 13.97 -14.29 -1.80
C LYS A 104 13.62 -13.63 -0.46
N LYS A 105 14.06 -12.38 -0.31
CA LYS A 105 13.71 -11.57 0.86
C LYS A 105 12.24 -11.16 0.80
N PRO A 106 11.52 -11.17 1.93
CA PRO A 106 10.12 -10.77 1.98
C PRO A 106 9.94 -9.29 1.65
N TYR A 107 8.77 -8.94 1.12
CA TYR A 107 8.41 -7.57 0.77
C TYR A 107 6.90 -7.44 0.55
N THR A 108 6.43 -6.20 0.48
CA THR A 108 5.13 -5.86 -0.07
C THR A 108 5.28 -4.73 -1.09
N LYS A 109 4.67 -4.89 -2.24
CA LYS A 109 4.58 -3.89 -3.29
C LYS A 109 3.12 -3.67 -3.65
N ILE A 110 2.68 -2.44 -3.52
CA ILE A 110 1.39 -1.98 -3.98
C ILE A 110 1.60 -1.10 -5.20
N SER A 111 0.85 -1.35 -6.26
CA SER A 111 0.88 -0.53 -7.47
C SER A 111 -0.54 -0.21 -7.89
N PHE A 112 -0.82 1.05 -8.24
CA PHE A 112 -2.16 1.43 -8.64
C PHE A 112 -2.16 2.59 -9.65
N ILE A 113 -3.24 2.67 -10.41
CA ILE A 113 -3.55 3.77 -11.32
C ILE A 113 -4.83 4.41 -10.79
N PRO A 114 -4.78 5.61 -10.18
CA PRO A 114 -5.99 6.31 -9.74
C PRO A 114 -6.98 6.51 -10.88
N ASP A 115 -8.26 6.49 -10.58
CA ASP A 115 -9.27 6.87 -11.56
C ASP A 115 -9.36 8.40 -11.68
N TYR A 116 -8.46 8.96 -12.47
CA TYR A 116 -8.41 10.41 -12.71
C TYR A 116 -9.69 10.95 -13.31
N VAL A 117 -10.45 10.13 -14.03
CA VAL A 117 -11.74 10.53 -14.64
C VAL A 117 -12.79 10.72 -13.57
N GLU A 118 -12.90 9.78 -12.63
CA GLU A 118 -13.82 9.87 -11.49
C GLU A 118 -13.53 11.12 -10.64
N PHE A 119 -12.25 11.43 -10.43
CA PHE A 119 -11.85 12.66 -9.75
C PHE A 119 -11.97 13.94 -10.61
N LYS A 120 -12.43 13.83 -11.86
CA LYS A 120 -12.52 14.95 -12.82
C LYS A 120 -11.18 15.67 -13.02
N LEU A 121 -10.09 14.93 -13.00
CA LEU A 121 -8.72 15.42 -13.14
C LEU A 121 -8.16 15.08 -14.52
N ASN A 122 -7.51 16.05 -15.13
CA ASN A 122 -6.68 15.79 -16.31
C ASN A 122 -5.30 15.32 -15.82
N VAL A 123 -4.93 14.08 -16.15
CA VAL A 123 -3.69 13.46 -15.70
C VAL A 123 -2.47 14.29 -16.06
N LYS A 124 -2.38 14.81 -17.30
CA LYS A 124 -1.21 15.57 -17.77
C LYS A 124 -0.97 16.86 -16.97
N THR A 125 -2.03 17.58 -16.65
CA THR A 125 -1.92 18.83 -15.89
C THR A 125 -1.81 18.59 -14.39
N PHE A 126 -2.33 17.46 -13.87
CA PHE A 126 -2.31 17.15 -12.45
C PHE A 126 -1.02 16.45 -11.99
N LEU A 127 -0.36 15.67 -12.84
CA LEU A 127 0.85 14.92 -12.48
C LEU A 127 1.95 15.75 -11.81
N PRO A 128 2.27 16.98 -12.23
CA PRO A 128 3.29 17.78 -11.54
C PRO A 128 2.95 18.06 -10.07
N THR A 129 1.66 18.37 -9.81
CA THR A 129 1.16 18.60 -8.44
C THR A 129 1.19 17.31 -7.62
N LEU A 130 0.73 16.19 -8.20
CA LEU A 130 0.76 14.88 -7.55
C LEU A 130 2.20 14.46 -7.19
N ARG A 131 3.16 14.66 -8.10
CA ARG A 131 4.58 14.35 -7.84
C ARG A 131 5.12 15.12 -6.65
N LYS A 132 4.86 16.43 -6.58
CA LYS A 132 5.28 17.26 -5.42
C LYS A 132 4.64 16.79 -4.12
N LEU A 133 3.36 16.43 -4.15
CA LEU A 133 2.67 15.89 -2.99
C LEU A 133 3.31 14.58 -2.52
N LEU A 134 3.55 13.63 -3.42
CA LEU A 134 4.16 12.34 -3.09
C LEU A 134 5.59 12.52 -2.59
N GLU A 135 6.38 13.39 -3.21
CA GLU A 135 7.72 13.74 -2.76
C GLU A 135 7.68 14.29 -1.32
N THR A 136 6.82 15.27 -1.06
CA THR A 136 6.66 15.83 0.31
C THR A 136 6.29 14.73 1.31
N ARG A 137 5.38 13.82 0.96
CA ARG A 137 5.00 12.70 1.83
C ARG A 137 6.15 11.72 2.09
N THR A 138 7.03 11.49 1.10
CA THR A 138 8.22 10.65 1.32
C THR A 138 9.24 11.31 2.25
N TRP A 139 9.44 12.62 2.15
CA TRP A 139 10.26 13.37 3.12
C TRP A 139 9.69 13.29 4.54
N GLN A 140 8.38 13.49 4.69
CA GLN A 140 7.71 13.32 5.98
C GLN A 140 7.86 11.89 6.53
N ALA A 141 7.69 10.87 5.68
CA ALA A 141 7.87 9.48 6.09
C ALA A 141 9.30 9.21 6.56
N ALA A 142 10.32 9.76 5.89
CA ALA A 142 11.71 9.64 6.32
C ALA A 142 11.98 10.32 7.68
N ALA A 143 11.26 11.42 7.96
CA ALA A 143 11.45 12.20 9.20
C ALA A 143 10.98 11.45 10.47
N TYR A 144 9.92 10.62 10.38
CA TYR A 144 9.36 9.96 11.56
C TYR A 144 9.50 8.43 11.56
N THR A 145 10.18 7.87 10.55
CA THR A 145 10.49 6.43 10.53
C THR A 145 12.00 6.21 10.65
N SER A 146 12.40 5.06 11.18
CA SER A 146 13.80 4.63 11.16
C SER A 146 14.21 3.97 9.83
N ALA A 147 13.29 3.87 8.87
CA ALA A 147 13.53 3.23 7.60
C ALA A 147 14.30 4.14 6.63
N LYS A 148 15.06 3.54 5.73
CA LYS A 148 15.58 4.26 4.56
C LYS A 148 14.43 4.45 3.57
N VAL A 149 14.09 5.70 3.29
CA VAL A 149 13.01 6.06 2.37
C VAL A 149 13.61 6.51 1.03
N TYR A 150 12.97 6.10 -0.05
CA TYR A 150 13.37 6.43 -1.41
C TYR A 150 12.19 7.06 -2.15
N TYR A 151 12.47 8.05 -2.99
CA TYR A 151 11.55 8.61 -3.95
C TYR A 151 12.14 8.49 -5.35
N ASN A 152 11.46 7.77 -6.26
CA ASN A 152 11.97 7.50 -7.61
C ASN A 152 13.44 7.01 -7.58
N GLU A 153 13.72 5.96 -6.78
CA GLU A 153 15.04 5.33 -6.60
C GLU A 153 16.10 6.20 -5.90
N SER A 154 15.85 7.48 -5.68
CA SER A 154 16.74 8.39 -4.95
C SER A 154 16.46 8.33 -3.45
N ILE A 155 17.50 8.13 -2.64
CA ILE A 155 17.36 8.12 -1.18
C ILE A 155 17.01 9.51 -0.67
N ILE A 156 16.06 9.59 0.27
CA ILE A 156 15.76 10.81 0.99
C ILE A 156 16.87 11.01 2.06
N PRO A 157 17.64 12.12 2.03
CA PRO A 157 18.86 12.27 2.79
C PRO A 157 18.64 12.76 4.24
N ILE A 158 17.48 12.47 4.84
CA ILE A 158 17.18 12.77 6.25
C ILE A 158 16.90 11.47 7.02
N LYS A 159 17.13 11.49 8.32
CA LYS A 159 16.96 10.32 9.19
C LYS A 159 16.13 10.61 10.45
N THR A 160 15.97 11.87 10.80
CA THR A 160 15.29 12.30 12.01
C THR A 160 14.29 13.41 11.72
N PHE A 161 13.37 13.61 12.66
CA PHE A 161 12.45 14.75 12.61
C PHE A 161 13.20 16.09 12.74
N GLU A 162 14.30 16.11 13.49
CA GLU A 162 15.17 17.30 13.60
C GLU A 162 15.79 17.68 12.26
N ASP A 163 16.37 16.71 11.53
CA ASP A 163 16.88 16.94 10.17
C ASP A 163 15.83 17.56 9.26
N PHE A 164 14.57 17.07 9.37
CA PHE A 164 13.44 17.60 8.60
C PHE A 164 13.11 19.04 8.98
N CYS A 165 13.09 19.36 10.27
CA CYS A 165 12.82 20.72 10.76
C CYS A 165 13.89 21.72 10.31
N GLN A 166 15.16 21.33 10.28
CA GLN A 166 16.29 22.17 9.85
C GLN A 166 16.20 22.59 8.37
N MET A 167 15.37 21.92 7.55
CA MET A 167 15.15 22.33 6.15
C MET A 167 14.32 23.62 6.03
N PHE A 168 13.67 24.07 7.09
CA PHE A 168 12.76 25.22 7.11
C PHE A 168 13.31 26.39 7.95
N THR A 169 14.48 26.24 8.55
CA THR A 169 15.19 27.27 9.32
C THR A 169 16.39 27.78 8.56
#